data_5bafa51df566fbe2226f3f2a4b16343d
#
_entry.id   5bafa51df566fbe2226f3f2a4b16343d
#
_cell.length_a   1.000
_cell.length_b   1.000
_cell.length_c   1.000
_cell.angle_alpha   90.00
_cell.angle_beta   90.00
_cell.angle_gamma   90.00
#
_symmetry.space_group_name_H-M   'P 1'
#
loop_
_entity.id
_entity.type
_entity.pdbx_description
1 polymer ?
#
loop_
_entity_poly.entity_id
_entity_poly.type
_entity_poly.pdbx_seq_one_letter_code
_entity_poly.pdbx_strand_id
1 'polypeptide(L)'
;MLIQSPPQKHVSNEDRSVNFVWPVGNPNDMLEARFVRRTDDYFIVYVSSHSGCNQACRFCHLTATKQVGMSPAALDDLLTQADAVFGYYDQQIRTGSQPRAQRVNINWMARGEPLLNDTLVVNGGKELLDALAFRARSRRLLHQF
;
A
#
# COMPACT_ATOMS: atom_id res chain seq x y z
N MET A 1 4.00 7.65 -13.78
CA MET A 1 4.62 7.24 -12.49
C MET A 1 4.79 8.48 -11.62
N LEU A 2 4.22 8.48 -10.42
CA LEU A 2 4.27 9.57 -9.45
C LEU A 2 5.46 9.44 -8.49
N ILE A 3 5.81 8.20 -8.13
CA ILE A 3 6.92 7.88 -7.22
C ILE A 3 8.26 8.09 -7.94
N GLN A 4 9.10 9.00 -7.41
CA GLN A 4 10.41 9.34 -7.99
C GLN A 4 11.56 9.26 -6.98
N SER A 5 11.26 8.94 -5.71
CA SER A 5 12.24 8.90 -4.63
C SER A 5 11.95 7.75 -3.66
N PRO A 6 12.89 7.35 -2.83
CA PRO A 6 12.63 6.41 -1.73
C PRO A 6 11.56 6.93 -0.78
N PRO A 7 10.79 6.04 -0.12
CA PRO A 7 9.76 6.44 0.84
C PRO A 7 10.36 6.98 2.13
N GLN A 8 9.62 7.89 2.74
CA GLN A 8 9.76 8.17 4.17
C GLN A 8 9.11 7.02 4.94
N LYS A 9 9.82 6.46 5.91
CA LYS A 9 9.35 5.33 6.72
C LYS A 9 8.98 5.79 8.11
N HIS A 10 7.74 5.50 8.53
CA HIS A 10 7.23 5.81 9.86
C HIS A 10 6.76 4.53 10.55
N VAL A 11 7.32 4.25 11.73
CA VAL A 11 6.94 3.08 12.54
C VAL A 11 6.04 3.55 13.67
N SER A 12 4.87 2.92 13.81
CA SER A 12 3.95 3.17 14.92
C SER A 12 4.51 2.58 16.22
N ASN A 13 4.48 3.37 17.29
CA ASN A 13 4.83 2.90 18.63
C ASN A 13 3.71 2.09 19.31
N GLU A 14 2.49 2.16 18.79
CA GLU A 14 1.33 1.50 19.37
C GLU A 14 1.17 0.06 18.88
N ASP A 15 1.17 -0.14 17.56
CA ASP A 15 0.84 -1.43 16.94
C ASP A 15 1.96 -1.99 16.05
N ARG A 16 3.13 -1.33 16.03
CA ARG A 16 4.28 -1.66 15.19
C ARG A 16 3.97 -1.68 13.69
N SER A 17 2.84 -1.12 13.27
CA SER A 17 2.58 -0.91 11.84
C SER A 17 3.61 0.05 11.25
N VAL A 18 3.85 -0.07 9.96
CA VAL A 18 4.83 0.76 9.27
C VAL A 18 4.18 1.42 8.08
N ASN A 19 4.24 2.75 8.03
CA ASN A 19 3.85 3.53 6.87
C ASN A 19 5.08 3.88 6.03
N PHE A 20 4.93 3.72 4.72
CA PHE A 20 5.84 4.19 3.69
C PHE A 20 5.14 5.31 2.95
N VAL A 21 5.72 6.50 2.94
CA VAL A 21 5.08 7.70 2.41
C VAL A 21 5.95 8.30 1.31
N TRP A 22 5.35 8.57 0.17
CA TRP A 22 5.96 9.26 -0.97
C TRP A 22 5.23 10.57 -1.21
N PRO A 23 5.82 11.74 -0.89
CA PRO A 23 5.28 13.01 -1.35
C PRO A 23 5.24 13.06 -2.89
N VAL A 24 4.11 13.47 -3.46
CA VAL A 24 3.92 13.52 -4.90
C VAL A 24 3.22 14.81 -5.31
N GLY A 25 3.89 15.66 -6.07
CA GLY A 25 3.30 16.90 -6.59
C GLY A 25 3.06 17.97 -5.53
N ASN A 26 1.81 18.23 -5.14
CA ASN A 26 1.46 19.30 -4.20
C ASN A 26 1.80 18.93 -2.74
N PRO A 27 1.94 19.93 -1.85
CA PRO A 27 2.37 19.70 -0.45
C PRO A 27 1.52 18.72 0.36
N ASN A 28 0.23 18.56 0.00
CA ASN A 28 -0.70 17.66 0.70
C ASN A 28 -0.94 16.34 -0.05
N ASP A 29 -0.33 16.18 -1.23
CA ASP A 29 -0.47 14.99 -2.05
C ASP A 29 0.63 14.00 -1.75
N MET A 30 0.25 12.76 -1.48
CA MET A 30 1.21 11.68 -1.23
C MET A 30 0.59 10.33 -1.59
N LEU A 31 1.43 9.38 -1.98
CA LEU A 31 1.09 7.97 -1.97
C LEU A 31 1.58 7.36 -0.65
N GLU A 32 0.84 6.40 -0.16
CA GLU A 32 1.10 5.76 1.12
C GLU A 32 0.86 4.26 1.00
N ALA A 33 1.82 3.48 1.48
CA ALA A 33 1.65 2.05 1.69
C ALA A 33 1.86 1.72 3.16
N ARG A 34 1.14 0.72 3.65
CA ARG A 34 1.23 0.36 5.07
C ARG A 34 1.38 -1.13 5.27
N PHE A 35 2.34 -1.51 6.09
CA PHE A 35 2.47 -2.84 6.66
C PHE A 35 1.71 -2.90 7.98
N VAL A 36 0.76 -3.83 8.11
CA VAL A 36 0.04 -4.09 9.36
C VAL A 36 0.08 -5.58 9.64
N ARG A 37 0.49 -5.97 10.85
CA ARG A 37 0.51 -7.35 11.29
C ARG A 37 -0.02 -7.45 12.71
N ARG A 38 -1.17 -8.08 12.88
CA ARG A 38 -1.85 -8.24 14.18
C ARG A 38 -1.68 -9.61 14.78
N THR A 39 -1.39 -10.61 13.96
CA THR A 39 -1.16 -12.01 14.35
C THR A 39 0.01 -12.58 13.57
N ASP A 40 0.51 -13.74 13.99
CA ASP A 40 1.61 -14.41 13.29
C ASP A 40 1.20 -15.05 11.96
N ASP A 41 -0.10 -15.29 11.76
CA ASP A 41 -0.61 -15.98 10.57
C ASP A 41 -0.55 -15.14 9.32
N TYR A 42 -0.81 -13.83 9.41
CA TYR A 42 -0.93 -12.97 8.25
C TYR A 42 -0.45 -11.54 8.50
N PHE A 43 -0.18 -10.86 7.41
CA PHE A 43 -0.01 -9.41 7.41
C PHE A 43 -0.84 -8.79 6.28
N ILE A 44 -1.00 -7.49 6.36
CA ILE A 44 -1.77 -6.71 5.39
C ILE A 44 -0.83 -5.73 4.69
N VAL A 45 -0.96 -5.66 3.38
CA VAL A 45 -0.39 -4.64 2.51
C VAL A 45 -1.50 -3.66 2.17
N TYR A 46 -1.46 -2.44 2.69
CA TYR A 46 -2.32 -1.37 2.23
C TYR A 46 -1.60 -0.55 1.17
N VAL A 47 -2.29 -0.19 0.11
CA VAL A 47 -1.78 0.66 -0.97
C VAL A 47 -2.76 1.77 -1.31
N SER A 48 -2.21 2.90 -1.76
CA SER A 48 -2.98 4.06 -2.23
C SER A 48 -3.28 3.93 -3.71
N SER A 49 -4.53 4.13 -4.08
CA SER A 49 -4.94 4.24 -5.48
C SER A 49 -4.77 5.65 -6.06
N HIS A 50 -4.74 6.68 -5.20
CA HIS A 50 -4.58 8.09 -5.57
C HIS A 50 -3.75 8.83 -4.52
N SER A 51 -3.28 10.04 -4.85
CA SER A 51 -2.49 10.91 -3.97
C SER A 51 -3.26 11.48 -2.76
N GLY A 52 -4.57 11.39 -2.78
CA GLY A 52 -5.51 11.83 -1.75
C GLY A 52 -6.89 11.26 -2.07
N CYS A 53 -7.98 11.86 -1.52
CA CYS A 53 -9.34 11.41 -1.82
C CYS A 53 -10.35 12.53 -1.66
N ASN A 54 -11.18 12.76 -2.69
CA ASN A 54 -12.23 13.78 -2.69
C ASN A 54 -13.64 13.24 -2.44
N GLN A 55 -13.78 11.96 -2.04
CA GLN A 55 -15.09 11.32 -1.83
C GLN A 55 -15.84 11.81 -0.60
N ALA A 56 -15.22 12.67 0.21
CA ALA A 56 -15.82 13.37 1.34
C ALA A 56 -16.50 12.44 2.38
N CYS A 57 -16.00 11.24 2.58
CA CYS A 57 -16.50 10.33 3.60
C CYS A 57 -16.38 10.97 4.99
N ARG A 58 -17.47 11.00 5.76
CA ARG A 58 -17.57 11.72 7.05
C ARG A 58 -16.57 11.26 8.10
N PHE A 59 -16.16 10.00 8.08
CA PHE A 59 -15.21 9.40 9.03
C PHE A 59 -13.76 9.49 8.57
N CYS A 60 -13.49 9.97 7.35
CA CYS A 60 -12.17 9.93 6.75
C CYS A 60 -11.35 11.18 7.09
N HIS A 61 -10.16 10.99 7.65
CA HIS A 61 -9.25 12.07 7.99
C HIS A 61 -8.75 12.86 6.75
N LEU A 62 -8.72 12.26 5.56
CA LEU A 62 -8.30 12.94 4.33
C LEU A 62 -9.22 14.13 4.02
N THR A 63 -10.53 13.95 4.19
CA THR A 63 -11.51 15.03 4.05
C THR A 63 -11.28 16.11 5.10
N ALA A 64 -11.15 15.74 6.37
CA ALA A 64 -10.97 16.67 7.48
C ALA A 64 -9.69 17.50 7.36
N THR A 65 -8.64 16.93 6.77
CA THR A 65 -7.31 17.58 6.61
C THR A 65 -7.09 18.17 5.21
N LYS A 66 -8.14 18.20 4.36
CA LYS A 66 -8.09 18.74 2.99
C LYS A 66 -7.07 18.05 2.08
N GLN A 67 -6.82 16.77 2.29
CA GLN A 67 -5.95 15.94 1.46
C GLN A 67 -6.79 15.33 0.30
N VAL A 68 -7.25 16.17 -0.59
CA VAL A 68 -8.28 15.85 -1.60
C VAL A 68 -7.73 15.71 -3.03
N GLY A 69 -6.42 15.67 -3.20
CA GLY A 69 -5.79 15.39 -4.49
C GLY A 69 -6.21 14.04 -5.06
N MET A 70 -6.38 13.96 -6.38
CA MET A 70 -6.86 12.75 -7.07
C MET A 70 -5.92 12.33 -8.20
N SER A 71 -4.60 12.57 -8.06
CA SER A 71 -3.63 12.04 -9.02
C SER A 71 -3.61 10.52 -8.93
N PRO A 72 -3.99 9.79 -9.99
CA PRO A 72 -4.09 8.34 -9.94
C PRO A 72 -2.71 7.69 -9.94
N ALA A 73 -2.52 6.69 -9.10
CA ALA A 73 -1.34 5.84 -9.10
C ALA A 73 -1.32 4.97 -10.36
N ALA A 74 -0.21 4.98 -11.09
CA ALA A 74 0.03 4.09 -12.22
C ALA A 74 0.40 2.68 -11.74
N LEU A 75 0.46 1.70 -12.64
CA LEU A 75 0.85 0.32 -12.33
C LEU A 75 2.17 0.25 -11.55
N ASP A 76 3.20 0.96 -12.02
CA ASP A 76 4.51 0.98 -11.37
C ASP A 76 4.46 1.61 -9.97
N ASP A 77 3.62 2.63 -9.76
CA ASP A 77 3.42 3.23 -8.43
C ASP A 77 2.78 2.24 -7.45
N LEU A 78 1.77 1.48 -7.92
CA LEU A 78 1.09 0.46 -7.12
C LEU A 78 2.03 -0.70 -6.75
N LEU A 79 2.83 -1.15 -7.72
CA LEU A 79 3.84 -2.19 -7.48
C LEU A 79 4.96 -1.72 -6.54
N THR A 80 5.44 -0.48 -6.71
CA THR A 80 6.46 0.12 -5.84
C THR A 80 5.98 0.22 -4.40
N GLN A 81 4.73 0.61 -4.18
CA GLN A 81 4.11 0.65 -2.85
C GLN A 81 4.09 -0.76 -2.22
N ALA A 82 3.62 -1.75 -2.96
CA ALA A 82 3.57 -3.13 -2.48
C ALA A 82 4.97 -3.69 -2.19
N ASP A 83 5.96 -3.41 -3.05
CA ASP A 83 7.34 -3.85 -2.90
C ASP A 83 8.01 -3.28 -1.64
N ALA A 84 7.70 -2.04 -1.25
CA ALA A 84 8.19 -1.47 0.01
C ALA A 84 7.69 -2.29 1.22
N VAL A 85 6.42 -2.69 1.21
CA VAL A 85 5.84 -3.51 2.29
C VAL A 85 6.37 -4.94 2.29
N PHE A 86 6.45 -5.59 1.13
CA PHE A 86 7.02 -6.92 1.00
C PHE A 86 8.51 -6.94 1.39
N GLY A 87 9.28 -5.92 1.00
CA GLY A 87 10.68 -5.79 1.37
C GLY A 87 10.88 -5.65 2.89
N TYR A 88 9.98 -4.91 3.56
CA TYR A 88 9.96 -4.83 5.02
C TYR A 88 9.65 -6.18 5.66
N TYR A 89 8.64 -6.90 5.17
CA TYR A 89 8.34 -8.26 5.61
C TYR A 89 9.56 -9.18 5.47
N ASP A 90 10.21 -9.19 4.32
CA ASP A 90 11.41 -10.00 4.07
C ASP A 90 12.53 -9.66 5.04
N GLN A 91 12.72 -8.39 5.38
CA GLN A 91 13.67 -7.94 6.38
C GLN A 91 13.35 -8.52 7.77
N GLN A 92 12.07 -8.45 8.20
CA GLN A 92 11.65 -8.98 9.50
C GLN A 92 11.91 -10.49 9.63
N ILE A 93 11.64 -11.25 8.56
CA ILE A 93 11.91 -12.68 8.53
C ILE A 93 13.42 -12.97 8.57
N ARG A 94 14.21 -12.26 7.77
CA ARG A 94 15.66 -12.45 7.69
C ARG A 94 16.37 -12.12 9.02
N THR A 95 15.90 -11.11 9.74
CA THR A 95 16.46 -10.72 11.05
C THR A 95 15.92 -11.57 12.20
N GLY A 96 14.95 -12.45 11.96
CA GLY A 96 14.30 -13.24 13.00
C GLY A 96 13.39 -12.42 13.93
N SER A 97 13.09 -11.17 13.59
CA SER A 97 12.24 -10.30 14.43
C SER A 97 10.79 -10.74 14.45
N GLN A 98 10.36 -11.49 13.44
CA GLN A 98 9.01 -12.05 13.36
C GLN A 98 9.03 -13.41 12.66
N PRO A 99 8.10 -14.33 13.01
CA PRO A 99 7.96 -15.61 12.34
C PRO A 99 7.39 -15.43 10.93
N ARG A 100 7.52 -16.45 10.07
CA ARG A 100 6.90 -16.44 8.74
C ARG A 100 5.38 -16.43 8.85
N ALA A 101 4.74 -15.55 8.10
CA ALA A 101 3.30 -15.57 7.91
C ALA A 101 2.91 -16.69 6.92
N GLN A 102 1.66 -17.13 6.99
CA GLN A 102 1.08 -18.07 6.04
C GLN A 102 0.36 -17.35 4.89
N ARG A 103 -0.12 -16.12 5.15
CA ARG A 103 -1.00 -15.40 4.25
C ARG A 103 -0.66 -13.90 4.21
N VAL A 104 -0.96 -13.28 3.08
CA VAL A 104 -0.98 -11.83 2.90
C VAL A 104 -2.32 -11.38 2.36
N ASN A 105 -2.88 -10.32 2.93
CA ASN A 105 -4.03 -9.62 2.39
C ASN A 105 -3.55 -8.31 1.76
N ILE A 106 -3.98 -8.03 0.54
CA ILE A 106 -3.62 -6.81 -0.19
C ILE A 106 -4.88 -5.96 -0.33
N ASN A 107 -4.86 -4.79 0.28
CA ASN A 107 -6.00 -3.90 0.40
C ASN A 107 -5.73 -2.53 -0.22
N TRP A 108 -6.69 -2.03 -0.98
CA TRP A 108 -6.67 -0.73 -1.66
C TRP A 108 -7.23 0.39 -0.77
N MET A 109 -6.87 0.40 0.52
CA MET A 109 -7.53 1.22 1.54
C MET A 109 -6.61 2.25 2.20
N ALA A 110 -5.45 2.57 1.60
CA ALA A 110 -4.59 3.61 2.15
C ALA A 110 -5.13 5.00 1.79
N ARG A 111 -5.07 5.38 0.52
CA ARG A 111 -5.59 6.66 0.02
C ARG A 111 -6.30 6.47 -1.31
N GLY A 112 -7.32 7.30 -1.55
CA GLY A 112 -8.09 7.31 -2.78
C GLY A 112 -9.33 6.41 -2.75
N GLU A 113 -9.98 6.36 -3.89
CA GLU A 113 -11.10 5.46 -4.18
C GLU A 113 -10.67 4.51 -5.31
N PRO A 114 -10.44 3.24 -5.03
CA PRO A 114 -9.90 2.30 -6.03
C PRO A 114 -10.74 2.20 -7.30
N LEU A 115 -12.06 2.29 -7.19
CA LEU A 115 -12.97 2.19 -8.34
C LEU A 115 -12.89 3.39 -9.29
N LEU A 116 -12.25 4.48 -8.89
CA LEU A 116 -11.98 5.64 -9.72
C LEU A 116 -10.59 5.64 -10.36
N ASN A 117 -9.81 4.59 -10.16
CA ASN A 117 -8.49 4.44 -10.77
C ASN A 117 -8.56 3.51 -11.98
N ASP A 118 -8.45 4.05 -13.19
CA ASP A 118 -8.52 3.30 -14.43
C ASP A 118 -7.44 2.20 -14.55
N THR A 119 -6.29 2.37 -13.92
CA THR A 119 -5.25 1.34 -13.86
C THR A 119 -5.75 0.09 -13.13
N LEU A 120 -6.60 0.27 -12.10
CA LEU A 120 -7.16 -0.85 -11.35
C LEU A 120 -8.37 -1.49 -12.04
N VAL A 121 -9.26 -0.68 -12.63
CA VAL A 121 -10.57 -1.16 -13.11
C VAL A 121 -10.60 -1.49 -14.60
N VAL A 122 -9.76 -0.85 -15.42
CA VAL A 122 -9.84 -0.94 -16.89
C VAL A 122 -8.54 -1.45 -17.52
N ASN A 123 -7.43 -0.76 -17.28
CA ASN A 123 -6.24 -0.83 -18.13
C ASN A 123 -5.09 -1.71 -17.59
N GLY A 124 -5.21 -2.34 -16.46
CA GLY A 124 -4.06 -3.06 -15.88
C GLY A 124 -4.39 -3.89 -14.65
N GLY A 125 -5.65 -3.94 -14.26
CA GLY A 125 -6.06 -4.66 -13.05
C GLY A 125 -5.58 -6.11 -13.03
N LYS A 126 -5.71 -6.82 -14.15
CA LYS A 126 -5.24 -8.21 -14.26
C LYS A 126 -3.72 -8.30 -14.14
N GLU A 127 -2.98 -7.48 -14.85
CA GLU A 127 -1.51 -7.44 -14.80
C GLU A 127 -1.01 -7.14 -13.38
N LEU A 128 -1.62 -6.18 -12.72
CA LEU A 128 -1.34 -5.84 -11.33
C LEU A 128 -1.60 -7.02 -10.39
N LEU A 129 -2.76 -7.65 -10.48
CA LEU A 129 -3.11 -8.78 -9.63
C LEU A 129 -2.18 -9.97 -9.87
N ASP A 130 -1.81 -10.28 -11.11
CA ASP A 130 -0.86 -11.33 -11.45
C ASP A 130 0.53 -11.03 -10.88
N ALA A 131 0.99 -9.78 -10.98
CA ALA A 131 2.28 -9.34 -10.44
C ALA A 131 2.32 -9.41 -8.90
N LEU A 132 1.24 -9.01 -8.22
CA LEU A 132 1.11 -9.10 -6.76
C LEU A 132 1.01 -10.55 -6.29
N ALA A 133 0.24 -11.38 -7.00
CA ALA A 133 0.15 -12.81 -6.73
C ALA A 133 1.50 -13.51 -6.89
N PHE A 134 2.29 -13.16 -7.90
CA PHE A 134 3.66 -13.65 -8.07
C PHE A 134 4.54 -13.29 -6.86
N ARG A 135 4.48 -12.04 -6.38
CA ARG A 135 5.24 -11.57 -5.19
C ARG A 135 4.88 -12.33 -3.92
N ALA A 136 3.60 -12.65 -3.74
CA ALA A 136 3.14 -13.46 -2.61
C ALA A 136 3.63 -14.91 -2.73
N ARG A 137 3.42 -15.55 -3.89
CA ARG A 137 3.82 -16.94 -4.14
C ARG A 137 5.33 -17.15 -4.03
N SER A 138 6.15 -16.21 -4.51
CA SER A 138 7.61 -16.29 -4.37
C SER A 138 8.09 -16.31 -2.91
N ARG A 139 7.25 -15.82 -1.99
CA ARG A 139 7.46 -15.87 -0.52
C ARG A 139 6.74 -17.03 0.16
N ARG A 140 6.10 -17.92 -0.62
CA ARG A 140 5.27 -19.04 -0.14
C ARG A 140 4.07 -18.55 0.71
N LEU A 141 3.47 -17.42 0.35
CA LEU A 141 2.30 -16.87 1.00
C LEU A 141 1.04 -17.19 0.19
N LEU A 142 -0.02 -17.60 0.87
CA LEU A 142 -1.37 -17.50 0.33
C LEU A 142 -1.72 -16.01 0.23
N HIS A 143 -2.50 -15.61 -0.78
CA HIS A 143 -2.83 -14.22 -0.99
C HIS A 143 -4.33 -14.02 -1.20
N GLN A 144 -4.80 -12.85 -0.78
CA GLN A 144 -6.17 -12.37 -0.95
C GLN A 144 -6.10 -10.88 -1.34
N PHE A 145 -6.96 -10.52 -2.31
CA PHE A 145 -7.12 -9.15 -2.79
C PHE A 145 -8.48 -8.59 -2.38
#